data_c6b50356b8ab2f994396e68b2f094d24
#
_entry.id   c6b50356b8ab2f994396e68b2f094d24
#
_cell.length_a   1.000
_cell.length_b   1.000
_cell.length_c   1.000
_cell.angle_alpha   90.00
_cell.angle_beta   90.00
_cell.angle_gamma   90.00
#
_symmetry.space_group_name_H-M   'P 1'
#
loop_
_entity.id
_entity.type
_entity.pdbx_description
1 polymer ?
#
loop_
_entity_poly.entity_id
_entity_poly.type
_entity_poly.pdbx_seq_one_letter_code
_entity_poly.pdbx_strand_id
1 'polypeptide(L)'
;MQFVELLTAKKIPYAVDMDHLTLAFLHAPIGLAYAENRVLKRVNARFAEMFGETETYFENRSFRELYPSDSDYDRIAVVGGEMMRQTGRYDDERIMQRLNSELFWCRVRGQSLTPEDPFKRSVWSLSDLSEIRQVINLTKREKQVAALTCQGMTSKEIGRKLGVSHRTVEIYRTRLMGKFEVRKTAELVSKLSGMPL
;
A
#
# COMPACT_ATOMS: atom_id res chain seq x y z
N MET A 1 9.71 -3.85 -37.66
CA MET A 1 11.13 -4.16 -37.42
C MET A 1 11.76 -3.03 -36.60
N GLN A 2 11.09 -2.57 -35.51
CA GLN A 2 11.53 -1.42 -34.67
C GLN A 2 11.41 -1.69 -33.14
N PHE A 3 11.06 -2.90 -32.73
CA PHE A 3 10.87 -3.26 -31.32
C PHE A 3 12.06 -4.00 -30.68
N VAL A 4 13.10 -4.28 -31.45
CA VAL A 4 14.29 -5.06 -30.98
C VAL A 4 15.45 -4.16 -30.58
N GLU A 5 15.48 -2.88 -30.95
CA GLU A 5 16.60 -1.97 -30.68
C GLU A 5 16.55 -1.29 -29.30
N LEU A 6 15.41 -1.31 -28.59
CA LEU A 6 15.30 -0.67 -27.27
C LEU A 6 15.78 -1.53 -26.09
N LEU A 7 16.11 -2.80 -26.31
CA LEU A 7 16.61 -3.73 -25.29
C LEU A 7 18.14 -3.80 -25.19
N THR A 8 18.87 -3.05 -26.04
CA THR A 8 20.34 -3.13 -26.08
C THR A 8 21.07 -2.06 -25.25
N ALA A 9 20.39 -1.21 -24.48
CA ALA A 9 20.98 -0.03 -23.84
C ALA A 9 21.26 -0.14 -22.35
N LYS A 10 21.37 -1.35 -21.77
CA LYS A 10 22.12 -1.53 -20.50
C LYS A 10 22.89 -2.86 -20.59
N LYS A 11 24.11 -2.80 -21.11
CA LYS A 11 25.10 -3.86 -20.87
C LYS A 11 25.30 -3.96 -19.36
N ILE A 12 24.66 -4.93 -18.72
CA ILE A 12 25.06 -5.41 -17.40
C ILE A 12 26.44 -6.02 -17.62
N PRO A 13 27.51 -5.55 -16.95
CA PRO A 13 28.78 -6.21 -17.05
C PRO A 13 28.66 -7.60 -16.44
N TYR A 14 28.55 -8.63 -17.27
CA TYR A 14 28.64 -10.03 -16.87
C TYR A 14 30.10 -10.33 -16.47
N ALA A 15 30.44 -10.00 -15.24
CA ALA A 15 31.71 -10.32 -14.63
C ALA A 15 31.64 -10.47 -13.11
N VAL A 16 30.48 -10.87 -12.60
CA VAL A 16 30.33 -11.42 -11.25
C VAL A 16 29.58 -12.72 -11.45
N ASP A 17 30.11 -13.81 -10.96
CA ASP A 17 29.46 -15.13 -10.93
C ASP A 17 28.31 -15.06 -9.92
N MET A 18 27.24 -14.32 -10.31
CA MET A 18 26.02 -14.24 -9.53
C MET A 18 25.25 -15.54 -9.72
N ASP A 19 24.98 -16.23 -8.62
CA ASP A 19 24.17 -17.44 -8.67
C ASP A 19 22.75 -17.12 -9.19
N HIS A 20 22.08 -18.13 -9.76
CA HIS A 20 20.77 -17.99 -10.38
C HIS A 20 19.70 -17.49 -9.40
N LEU A 21 19.84 -17.75 -8.09
CA LEU A 21 18.90 -17.28 -7.07
C LEU A 21 19.03 -15.78 -6.86
N THR A 22 20.23 -15.27 -6.84
CA THR A 22 20.50 -13.82 -6.76
C THR A 22 19.96 -13.10 -7.99
N LEU A 23 20.18 -13.65 -9.20
CA LEU A 23 19.61 -13.11 -10.44
C LEU A 23 18.08 -13.11 -10.41
N ALA A 24 17.45 -14.21 -10.00
CA ALA A 24 16.01 -14.32 -9.91
C ALA A 24 15.42 -13.30 -8.90
N PHE A 25 16.08 -13.07 -7.78
CA PHE A 25 15.66 -12.06 -6.80
C PHE A 25 15.79 -10.64 -7.37
N LEU A 26 16.95 -10.28 -7.90
CA LEU A 26 17.23 -8.91 -8.36
C LEU A 26 16.35 -8.50 -9.55
N HIS A 27 16.05 -9.43 -10.45
CA HIS A 27 15.30 -9.15 -11.69
C HIS A 27 13.83 -9.64 -11.66
N ALA A 28 13.31 -10.02 -10.50
CA ALA A 28 11.90 -10.37 -10.38
C ALA A 28 11.01 -9.18 -10.82
N PRO A 29 9.93 -9.43 -11.61
CA PRO A 29 9.06 -8.36 -12.12
C PRO A 29 8.12 -7.76 -11.06
N ILE A 30 8.26 -8.16 -9.82
CA ILE A 30 7.54 -7.65 -8.64
C ILE A 30 8.54 -7.14 -7.62
N GLY A 31 8.12 -6.19 -6.77
CA GLY A 31 8.94 -5.75 -5.65
C GLY A 31 9.13 -6.89 -4.65
N LEU A 32 10.38 -7.26 -4.37
CA LEU A 32 10.74 -8.26 -3.36
C LEU A 32 11.53 -7.63 -2.24
N ALA A 33 11.25 -8.06 -1.01
CA ALA A 33 11.98 -7.66 0.18
C ALA A 33 12.19 -8.83 1.13
N TYR A 34 13.39 -8.92 1.71
CA TYR A 34 13.67 -9.70 2.91
C TYR A 34 13.76 -8.76 4.10
N ALA A 35 13.11 -9.12 5.20
CA ALA A 35 13.05 -8.29 6.40
C ALA A 35 13.26 -9.11 7.67
N GLU A 36 13.83 -8.45 8.68
CA GLU A 36 13.98 -8.95 10.04
C GLU A 36 13.38 -7.94 11.01
N ASN A 37 12.49 -8.40 11.88
CA ASN A 37 11.79 -7.55 12.85
C ASN A 37 11.15 -6.31 12.20
N ARG A 38 10.58 -6.47 11.00
CA ARG A 38 9.99 -5.39 10.19
C ARG A 38 11.01 -4.32 9.73
N VAL A 39 12.29 -4.65 9.73
CA VAL A 39 13.39 -3.85 9.18
C VAL A 39 13.84 -4.50 7.87
N LEU A 40 13.85 -3.74 6.80
CA LEU A 40 14.28 -4.16 5.47
C LEU A 40 15.78 -4.48 5.51
N LYS A 41 16.15 -5.70 5.15
CA LYS A 41 17.55 -6.14 5.06
C LYS A 41 18.01 -6.20 3.62
N ARG A 42 17.13 -6.54 2.71
CA ARG A 42 17.41 -6.56 1.28
C ARG A 42 16.15 -6.33 0.47
N VAL A 43 16.25 -5.55 -0.57
CA VAL A 43 15.18 -5.34 -1.56
C VAL A 43 15.75 -5.52 -2.96
N ASN A 44 14.87 -5.77 -3.94
CA ASN A 44 15.27 -5.80 -5.34
C ASN A 44 15.02 -4.46 -6.05
N ALA A 45 15.53 -4.32 -7.26
CA ALA A 45 15.38 -3.10 -8.07
C ALA A 45 13.91 -2.69 -8.25
N ARG A 46 13.00 -3.65 -8.49
CA ARG A 46 11.58 -3.35 -8.67
C ARG A 46 10.91 -2.78 -7.42
N PHE A 47 11.29 -3.27 -6.23
CA PHE A 47 10.85 -2.68 -4.96
C PHE A 47 11.34 -1.23 -4.83
N ALA A 48 12.62 -1.01 -5.07
CA ALA A 48 13.26 0.30 -4.96
C ALA A 48 12.63 1.32 -5.92
N GLU A 49 12.46 0.98 -7.20
CA GLU A 49 11.77 1.78 -8.20
C GLU A 49 10.34 2.15 -7.77
N MET A 50 9.59 1.18 -7.23
CA MET A 50 8.20 1.38 -6.81
C MET A 50 8.07 2.44 -5.72
N PHE A 51 9.05 2.55 -4.83
CA PHE A 51 9.05 3.54 -3.75
C PHE A 51 9.87 4.80 -4.05
N GLY A 52 10.56 4.83 -5.19
CA GLY A 52 11.24 6.02 -5.71
C GLY A 52 12.66 6.24 -5.21
N GLU A 53 13.37 5.15 -4.84
CA GLU A 53 14.75 5.22 -4.34
C GLU A 53 15.60 4.02 -4.83
N THR A 54 16.84 3.94 -4.38
CA THR A 54 17.78 2.85 -4.68
C THR A 54 17.63 1.69 -3.68
N GLU A 55 18.09 0.50 -4.04
CA GLU A 55 18.06 -0.66 -3.14
C GLU A 55 18.86 -0.40 -1.85
N THR A 56 20.00 0.27 -1.95
CA THR A 56 20.85 0.61 -0.81
C THR A 56 20.19 1.60 0.15
N TYR A 57 19.30 2.46 -0.34
CA TYR A 57 18.54 3.35 0.53
C TYR A 57 17.73 2.56 1.55
N PHE A 58 17.13 1.45 1.16
CA PHE A 58 16.24 0.67 2.01
C PHE A 58 16.96 -0.25 3.00
N GLU A 59 18.25 -0.44 2.88
CA GLU A 59 19.02 -1.31 3.79
C GLU A 59 18.94 -0.78 5.24
N ASN A 60 18.49 -1.67 6.15
CA ASN A 60 18.27 -1.39 7.57
C ASN A 60 17.21 -0.31 7.89
N ARG A 61 16.35 0.04 6.94
CA ARG A 61 15.21 0.92 7.17
C ARG A 61 13.96 0.16 7.59
N SER A 62 13.12 0.83 8.37
CA SER A 62 11.85 0.27 8.80
C SER A 62 10.81 0.30 7.67
N PHE A 63 9.99 -0.74 7.57
CA PHE A 63 8.78 -0.71 6.75
C PHE A 63 7.83 0.46 7.09
N ARG A 64 7.94 1.03 8.30
CA ARG A 64 7.12 2.16 8.76
C ARG A 64 7.14 3.35 7.79
N GLU A 65 8.28 3.63 7.16
CA GLU A 65 8.47 4.73 6.22
C GLU A 65 7.60 4.61 4.96
N LEU A 66 7.08 3.42 4.67
CA LEU A 66 6.28 3.12 3.49
C LEU A 66 4.76 3.13 3.78
N TYR A 67 4.36 3.47 5.00
CA TYR A 67 2.97 3.55 5.40
C TYR A 67 2.49 5.01 5.45
N PRO A 68 1.22 5.27 5.09
CA PRO A 68 0.65 6.62 5.15
C PRO A 68 0.61 7.22 6.57
N SER A 69 0.59 6.38 7.60
CA SER A 69 0.58 6.79 9.01
C SER A 69 1.15 5.71 9.93
N ASP A 70 1.62 6.12 11.11
CA ASP A 70 2.05 5.22 12.17
C ASP A 70 0.92 4.30 12.64
N SER A 71 -0.30 4.81 12.73
CA SER A 71 -1.47 4.03 13.13
C SER A 71 -1.78 2.90 12.15
N ASP A 72 -1.60 3.11 10.84
CA ASP A 72 -1.75 2.05 9.84
C ASP A 72 -0.65 0.99 9.98
N TYR A 73 0.59 1.43 10.17
CA TYR A 73 1.71 0.52 10.41
C TYR A 73 1.48 -0.37 11.63
N ASP A 74 1.04 0.21 12.77
CA ASP A 74 0.83 -0.53 14.01
C ASP A 74 -0.40 -1.46 13.92
N ARG A 75 -1.50 -0.99 13.32
CA ARG A 75 -2.71 -1.81 13.08
C ARG A 75 -2.39 -3.05 12.23
N ILE A 76 -1.65 -2.85 11.14
CA ILE A 76 -1.27 -3.95 10.25
C ILE A 76 -0.29 -4.91 10.94
N ALA A 77 0.54 -4.45 11.87
CA ALA A 77 1.39 -5.33 12.65
C ALA A 77 0.58 -6.35 13.47
N VAL A 78 -0.49 -5.90 14.10
CA VAL A 78 -1.36 -6.77 14.89
C VAL A 78 -2.09 -7.78 14.01
N VAL A 79 -2.83 -7.30 13.00
CA VAL A 79 -3.64 -8.15 12.11
C VAL A 79 -2.76 -9.09 11.29
N GLY A 80 -1.69 -8.59 10.69
CA GLY A 80 -0.78 -9.38 9.87
C GLY A 80 0.03 -10.38 10.70
N GLY A 81 0.45 -9.99 11.90
CA GLY A 81 1.14 -10.88 12.82
C GLY A 81 0.28 -12.08 13.22
N GLU A 82 -1.00 -11.86 13.51
CA GLU A 82 -1.92 -12.94 13.84
C GLU A 82 -2.16 -13.88 12.66
N MET A 83 -2.43 -13.33 11.48
CA MET A 83 -2.61 -14.11 10.25
C MET A 83 -1.37 -14.98 9.94
N MET A 84 -0.17 -14.38 10.05
CA MET A 84 1.08 -15.10 9.77
C MET A 84 1.41 -16.16 10.82
N ARG A 85 1.01 -16.00 12.10
CA ARG A 85 1.14 -17.07 13.11
C ARG A 85 0.27 -18.27 12.76
N GLN A 86 -0.95 -18.03 12.30
CA GLN A 86 -1.91 -19.09 11.99
C GLN A 86 -1.58 -19.82 10.68
N THR A 87 -1.17 -19.09 9.64
CA THR A 87 -1.06 -19.61 8.27
C THR A 87 0.36 -19.61 7.71
N GLY A 88 1.31 -18.96 8.37
CA GLY A 88 2.64 -18.67 7.86
C GLY A 88 2.65 -17.60 6.76
N ARG A 89 1.48 -17.12 6.32
CA ARG A 89 1.31 -16.27 5.14
C ARG A 89 0.49 -15.02 5.45
N TYR A 90 0.67 -14.02 4.60
CA TYR A 90 -0.09 -12.77 4.60
C TYR A 90 -0.43 -12.38 3.16
N ASP A 91 -1.66 -11.93 2.91
CA ASP A 91 -2.10 -11.37 1.61
C ASP A 91 -3.12 -10.25 1.88
N ASP A 92 -2.85 -9.04 1.39
CA ASP A 92 -3.70 -7.88 1.58
C ASP A 92 -3.47 -6.86 0.46
N GLU A 93 -4.49 -6.05 0.19
CA GLU A 93 -4.39 -4.85 -0.66
C GLU A 93 -4.63 -3.62 0.20
N ARG A 94 -3.68 -2.69 0.16
CA ARG A 94 -3.71 -1.46 0.98
C ARG A 94 -3.12 -0.27 0.26
N ILE A 95 -3.39 0.91 0.80
CA ILE A 95 -2.68 2.11 0.40
C ILE A 95 -1.32 2.13 1.11
N MET A 96 -0.28 2.32 0.33
CA MET A 96 1.09 2.57 0.78
C MET A 96 1.54 3.96 0.31
N GLN A 97 2.67 4.43 0.81
CA GLN A 97 3.22 5.74 0.51
C GLN A 97 4.60 5.59 -0.10
N ARG A 98 4.82 6.24 -1.26
CA ARG A 98 6.15 6.44 -1.82
C ARG A 98 6.92 7.48 -0.99
N LEU A 99 8.23 7.53 -1.10
CA LEU A 99 9.05 8.49 -0.34
C LEU A 99 8.81 9.95 -0.74
N ASN A 100 8.26 10.21 -1.93
CA ASN A 100 7.78 11.53 -2.35
C ASN A 100 6.38 11.89 -1.79
N SER A 101 5.85 11.09 -0.85
CA SER A 101 4.52 11.22 -0.24
C SER A 101 3.33 10.91 -1.17
N GLU A 102 3.56 10.39 -2.36
CA GLU A 102 2.49 9.89 -3.23
C GLU A 102 1.88 8.62 -2.64
N LEU A 103 0.56 8.58 -2.57
CA LEU A 103 -0.18 7.41 -2.12
C LEU A 103 -0.55 6.53 -3.31
N PHE A 104 -0.43 5.20 -3.14
CA PHE A 104 -0.78 4.23 -4.18
C PHE A 104 -1.34 2.94 -3.59
N TRP A 105 -2.18 2.24 -4.35
CA TRP A 105 -2.63 0.91 -3.99
C TRP A 105 -1.53 -0.11 -4.24
N CYS A 106 -1.28 -0.92 -3.23
CA CYS A 106 -0.27 -1.96 -3.28
C CYS A 106 -0.86 -3.29 -2.79
N ARG A 107 -0.67 -4.36 -3.55
CA ARG A 107 -0.89 -5.70 -3.04
C ARG A 107 0.38 -6.18 -2.34
N VAL A 108 0.23 -6.55 -1.08
CA VAL A 108 1.32 -6.98 -0.21
C VAL A 108 1.10 -8.44 0.19
N ARG A 109 2.07 -9.28 -0.12
CA ARG A 109 2.08 -10.67 0.32
C ARG A 109 3.32 -10.94 1.15
N GLY A 110 3.15 -11.66 2.26
CA GLY A 110 4.23 -12.01 3.17
C GLY A 110 4.28 -13.51 3.42
N GLN A 111 5.49 -14.02 3.60
CA GLN A 111 5.78 -15.36 4.06
C GLN A 111 6.68 -15.27 5.29
N SER A 112 6.22 -15.79 6.44
CA SER A 112 7.07 -15.95 7.61
C SER A 112 8.05 -17.12 7.43
N LEU A 113 9.29 -16.91 7.84
CA LEU A 113 10.31 -17.97 7.94
C LEU A 113 10.47 -18.46 9.39
N THR A 114 9.74 -17.87 10.35
CA THR A 114 9.79 -18.14 11.79
C THR A 114 8.37 -18.08 12.36
N PRO A 115 7.55 -19.14 12.28
CA PRO A 115 6.12 -19.10 12.63
C PRO A 115 5.82 -18.63 14.06
N GLU A 116 6.68 -18.96 15.04
CA GLU A 116 6.53 -18.55 16.44
C GLU A 116 6.65 -17.03 16.63
N ASP A 117 7.50 -16.40 15.83
CA ASP A 117 7.68 -14.96 15.76
C ASP A 117 7.67 -14.52 14.29
N PRO A 118 6.47 -14.24 13.73
CA PRO A 118 6.29 -14.16 12.28
C PRO A 118 7.05 -13.02 11.62
N PHE A 119 7.41 -11.99 12.35
CA PHE A 119 8.20 -10.87 11.81
C PHE A 119 9.70 -11.00 12.04
N LYS A 120 10.16 -11.97 12.84
CA LYS A 120 11.58 -12.17 13.10
C LYS A 120 12.37 -12.33 11.81
N ARG A 121 11.87 -13.15 10.89
CA ARG A 121 12.38 -13.26 9.51
C ARG A 121 11.23 -13.49 8.54
N SER A 122 11.15 -12.68 7.52
CA SER A 122 10.03 -12.71 6.57
C SER A 122 10.46 -12.26 5.17
N VAL A 123 9.79 -12.84 4.17
CA VAL A 123 9.91 -12.46 2.76
C VAL A 123 8.62 -11.81 2.30
N TRP A 124 8.73 -10.75 1.51
CA TRP A 124 7.60 -9.96 1.06
C TRP A 124 7.63 -9.78 -0.44
N SER A 125 6.47 -9.86 -1.07
CA SER A 125 6.27 -9.42 -2.45
C SER A 125 5.25 -8.28 -2.48
N LEU A 126 5.57 -7.25 -3.25
CA LEU A 126 4.76 -6.05 -3.40
C LEU A 126 4.49 -5.80 -4.87
N SER A 127 3.23 -5.49 -5.20
CA SER A 127 2.81 -5.14 -6.56
C SER A 127 2.07 -3.81 -6.54
N ASP A 128 2.54 -2.87 -7.37
CA ASP A 128 1.87 -1.60 -7.59
C ASP A 128 0.59 -1.82 -8.39
N LEU A 129 -0.53 -1.34 -7.87
CA LEU A 129 -1.84 -1.45 -8.52
C LEU A 129 -2.32 -0.11 -9.10
N SER A 130 -1.45 0.91 -9.19
CA SER A 130 -1.82 2.28 -9.61
C SER A 130 -2.42 2.34 -11.02
N GLU A 131 -2.01 1.45 -11.91
CA GLU A 131 -2.53 1.38 -13.29
C GLU A 131 -3.99 0.91 -13.34
N ILE A 132 -4.42 0.09 -12.37
CA ILE A 132 -5.76 -0.51 -12.32
C ILE A 132 -6.62 0.06 -11.18
N ARG A 133 -6.02 0.76 -10.22
CA ARG A 133 -6.70 1.27 -9.03
C ARG A 133 -6.11 2.60 -8.57
N GLN A 134 -6.74 3.69 -8.95
CA GLN A 134 -6.31 5.03 -8.54
C GLN A 134 -6.62 5.30 -7.07
N VAL A 135 -5.74 6.04 -6.40
CA VAL A 135 -5.98 6.55 -5.05
C VAL A 135 -6.78 7.85 -5.14
N ILE A 136 -7.94 7.86 -4.52
CA ILE A 136 -8.77 9.05 -4.44
C ILE A 136 -8.32 9.86 -3.23
N ASN A 137 -7.66 10.98 -3.49
CA ASN A 137 -7.22 11.90 -2.43
C ASN A 137 -8.42 12.64 -1.82
N LEU A 138 -8.66 12.38 -0.54
CA LEU A 138 -9.68 13.04 0.25
C LEU A 138 -9.06 14.11 1.15
N THR A 139 -9.64 15.30 1.17
CA THR A 139 -9.32 16.33 2.16
C THR A 139 -9.67 15.85 3.57
N LYS A 140 -9.07 16.46 4.60
CA LYS A 140 -9.37 16.13 6.01
C LYS A 140 -10.88 16.13 6.30
N ARG A 141 -11.62 17.08 5.72
CA ARG A 141 -13.07 17.18 5.94
C ARG A 141 -13.84 16.10 5.19
N GLU A 142 -13.44 15.77 3.98
CA GLU A 142 -14.02 14.66 3.22
C GLU A 142 -13.78 13.32 3.94
N LYS A 143 -12.59 13.07 4.50
CA LYS A 143 -12.31 11.88 5.32
C LYS A 143 -13.26 11.78 6.52
N GLN A 144 -13.45 12.88 7.25
CA GLN A 144 -14.37 12.91 8.40
C GLN A 144 -15.82 12.57 8.00
N VAL A 145 -16.31 13.17 6.90
CA VAL A 145 -17.67 12.89 6.41
C VAL A 145 -17.77 11.46 5.89
N ALA A 146 -16.76 10.96 5.17
CA ALA A 146 -16.70 9.59 4.66
C ALA A 146 -16.77 8.56 5.80
N ALA A 147 -15.93 8.71 6.83
CA ALA A 147 -15.89 7.82 7.98
C ALA A 147 -17.24 7.74 8.71
N LEU A 148 -17.88 8.89 8.95
CA LEU A 148 -19.19 8.93 9.60
C LEU A 148 -20.33 8.41 8.70
N THR A 149 -20.18 8.54 7.39
CA THR A 149 -21.12 7.94 6.41
C THR A 149 -21.00 6.42 6.43
N CYS A 150 -19.79 5.86 6.52
CA CYS A 150 -19.59 4.42 6.68
C CYS A 150 -20.15 3.86 8.00
N GLN A 151 -20.23 4.69 9.05
CA GLN A 151 -20.91 4.35 10.32
C GLN A 151 -22.45 4.41 10.23
N GLY A 152 -23.02 4.67 9.05
CA GLY A 152 -24.48 4.74 8.83
C GLY A 152 -25.14 6.04 9.29
N MET A 153 -24.35 7.06 9.68
CA MET A 153 -24.92 8.32 10.19
C MET A 153 -25.61 9.13 9.08
N THR A 154 -26.74 9.75 9.41
CA THR A 154 -27.46 10.67 8.53
C THR A 154 -26.74 12.01 8.39
N SER A 155 -27.03 12.79 7.35
CA SER A 155 -26.45 14.14 7.15
C SER A 155 -26.73 15.09 8.33
N LYS A 156 -27.86 14.94 9.02
CA LYS A 156 -28.18 15.72 10.22
C LYS A 156 -27.30 15.35 11.42
N GLU A 157 -27.05 14.06 11.63
CA GLU A 157 -26.20 13.56 12.72
C GLU A 157 -24.74 13.93 12.47
N ILE A 158 -24.25 13.74 11.24
CA ILE A 158 -22.91 14.16 10.84
C ILE A 158 -22.73 15.67 11.02
N GLY A 159 -23.71 16.46 10.60
CA GLY A 159 -23.70 17.92 10.75
C GLY A 159 -23.56 18.34 12.22
N ARG A 160 -24.35 17.74 13.11
CA ARG A 160 -24.22 17.96 14.58
C ARG A 160 -22.85 17.58 15.10
N LYS A 161 -22.34 16.40 14.73
CA LYS A 161 -21.03 15.90 15.22
C LYS A 161 -19.84 16.73 14.72
N LEU A 162 -19.95 17.28 13.52
CA LEU A 162 -18.86 18.06 12.89
C LEU A 162 -19.02 19.58 13.04
N GLY A 163 -20.09 20.07 13.68
CA GLY A 163 -20.36 21.50 13.86
C GLY A 163 -20.66 22.23 12.53
N VAL A 164 -21.35 21.59 11.58
CA VAL A 164 -21.71 22.17 10.28
C VAL A 164 -23.19 21.89 9.95
N SER A 165 -23.76 22.63 8.98
CA SER A 165 -25.13 22.38 8.53
C SER A 165 -25.25 21.02 7.82
N HIS A 166 -26.45 20.41 7.88
CA HIS A 166 -26.73 19.18 7.12
C HIS A 166 -26.53 19.40 5.61
N ARG A 167 -26.85 20.60 5.10
CA ARG A 167 -26.63 20.97 3.72
C ARG A 167 -25.14 20.96 3.34
N THR A 168 -24.26 21.40 4.23
CA THR A 168 -22.81 21.31 4.05
C THR A 168 -22.37 19.84 3.96
N VAL A 169 -22.92 18.96 4.78
CA VAL A 169 -22.61 17.51 4.72
C VAL A 169 -23.08 16.91 3.39
N GLU A 170 -24.25 17.29 2.90
CA GLU A 170 -24.76 16.83 1.60
C GLU A 170 -23.85 17.26 0.43
N ILE A 171 -23.30 18.48 0.49
CA ILE A 171 -22.29 18.94 -0.49
C ILE A 171 -21.05 18.05 -0.45
N TYR A 172 -20.54 17.72 0.75
CA TYR A 172 -19.40 16.80 0.87
C TYR A 172 -19.73 15.39 0.35
N ARG A 173 -20.93 14.86 0.64
CA ARG A 173 -21.36 13.57 0.09
C ARG A 173 -21.45 13.58 -1.43
N THR A 174 -21.99 14.64 -2.02
CA THR A 174 -22.04 14.80 -3.48
C THR A 174 -20.63 14.84 -4.09
N ARG A 175 -19.71 15.59 -3.46
CA ARG A 175 -18.29 15.61 -3.89
C ARG A 175 -17.63 14.25 -3.78
N LEU A 176 -17.86 13.53 -2.69
CA LEU A 176 -17.36 12.16 -2.51
C LEU A 176 -17.94 11.25 -3.60
N MET A 177 -19.26 11.27 -3.83
CA MET A 177 -19.88 10.47 -4.89
C MET A 177 -19.28 10.79 -6.27
N GLY A 178 -19.00 12.05 -6.57
CA GLY A 178 -18.30 12.44 -7.80
C GLY A 178 -16.89 11.90 -7.88
N LYS A 179 -16.11 12.02 -6.80
CA LYS A 179 -14.72 11.50 -6.74
C LYS A 179 -14.66 9.98 -6.88
N PHE A 180 -15.65 9.26 -6.38
CA PHE A 180 -15.73 7.80 -6.45
C PHE A 180 -16.50 7.28 -7.67
N GLU A 181 -17.03 8.19 -8.51
CA GLU A 181 -17.81 7.87 -9.70
C GLU A 181 -19.01 6.95 -9.38
N VAL A 182 -19.71 7.26 -8.31
CA VAL A 182 -20.90 6.51 -7.87
C VAL A 182 -22.12 7.40 -7.79
N ARG A 183 -23.31 6.80 -7.91
CA ARG A 183 -24.59 7.52 -7.90
C ARG A 183 -25.42 7.32 -6.64
N LYS A 184 -25.08 6.31 -5.81
CA LYS A 184 -25.82 5.97 -4.60
C LYS A 184 -24.89 5.93 -3.38
N THR A 185 -25.41 6.34 -2.23
CA THR A 185 -24.66 6.30 -0.95
C THR A 185 -24.21 4.88 -0.60
N ALA A 186 -24.99 3.85 -0.91
CA ALA A 186 -24.60 2.45 -0.65
C ALA A 186 -23.36 2.04 -1.47
N GLU A 187 -23.26 2.48 -2.73
CA GLU A 187 -22.09 2.26 -3.58
C GLU A 187 -20.87 3.01 -3.04
N LEU A 188 -21.08 4.24 -2.56
CA LEU A 188 -20.03 5.04 -1.92
C LEU A 188 -19.48 4.32 -0.67
N VAL A 189 -20.38 3.85 0.22
CA VAL A 189 -19.99 3.11 1.42
C VAL A 189 -19.19 1.85 1.06
N SER A 190 -19.64 1.09 0.07
CA SER A 190 -18.93 -0.11 -0.41
C SER A 190 -17.50 0.20 -0.89
N LYS A 191 -17.32 1.29 -1.66
CA LYS A 191 -16.00 1.73 -2.12
C LYS A 191 -15.12 2.29 -0.99
N LEU A 192 -15.71 2.97 -0.01
CA LEU A 192 -15.01 3.52 1.15
C LEU A 192 -14.57 2.45 2.15
N SER A 193 -15.31 1.35 2.29
CA SER A 193 -15.03 0.29 3.28
C SER A 193 -13.68 -0.42 3.06
N GLY A 194 -13.07 -0.26 1.89
CA GLY A 194 -11.72 -0.76 1.58
C GLY A 194 -10.61 0.27 1.69
N MET A 195 -10.91 1.49 2.16
CA MET A 195 -9.92 2.57 2.24
C MET A 195 -9.55 2.88 3.70
N PRO A 196 -8.28 3.22 3.99
CA PRO A 196 -7.91 3.85 5.26
C PRO A 196 -8.49 5.28 5.29
N LEU A 197 -9.41 5.53 6.22
CA LEU A 197 -10.09 6.82 6.42
C LEU A 197 -9.52 7.56 7.62
#